data_50114d3972d52fec209e153898fe03bd
#
_entry.id   50114d3972d52fec209e153898fe03bd
#
_cell.length_a   1.000
_cell.length_b   1.000
_cell.length_c   1.000
_cell.angle_alpha   90.00
_cell.angle_beta   90.00
_cell.angle_gamma   90.00
#
_symmetry.space_group_name_H-M   'P 1'
#
loop_
_entity.id
_entity.type
_entity.pdbx_description
1 polymer ?
#
loop_
_entity_poly.entity_id
_entity_poly.type
_entity_poly.pdbx_seq_one_letter_code
_entity_poly.pdbx_strand_id
1 'polypeptide(L)'
;MSSTRDQIIETTRQLLEMQGYRATGLNQIVEESGAPKGSLYYYFPGGKEEFSTEAINKVGQEVAEHIETSLAGIEDPAEAVETFVLKLAHHVKASNFCKGGPITTVALEAVTTSERLNEACRTTYELWQGAFAAKLIQSGFSEARSARLAGLIIASIEGAIVLSRTYRSIAPLERIAAELKLLMQTTREQ
;
A
#
# COMPACT_ATOMS: atom_id res chain seq x y z
N MET A 1 -16.30 11.16 -16.96
CA MET A 1 -15.47 12.25 -16.38
C MET A 1 -15.38 12.00 -14.87
N SER A 2 -14.19 12.03 -14.30
CA SER A 2 -14.01 11.96 -12.83
C SER A 2 -14.66 13.16 -12.17
N SER A 3 -15.34 12.97 -11.04
CA SER A 3 -15.94 14.08 -10.30
C SER A 3 -14.85 14.97 -9.68
N THR A 4 -15.18 16.24 -9.38
CA THR A 4 -14.25 17.14 -8.67
C THR A 4 -13.77 16.53 -7.34
N ARG A 5 -14.66 15.82 -6.66
CA ARG A 5 -14.32 15.10 -5.41
C ARG A 5 -13.29 14.01 -5.66
N ASP A 6 -13.46 13.20 -6.71
CA ASP A 6 -12.50 12.14 -7.07
C ASP A 6 -11.14 12.71 -7.49
N GLN A 7 -11.12 13.85 -8.18
CA GLN A 7 -9.87 14.55 -8.54
C GLN A 7 -9.10 14.98 -7.29
N ILE A 8 -9.77 15.55 -6.29
CA ILE A 8 -9.16 15.94 -5.01
C ILE A 8 -8.57 14.71 -4.32
N ILE A 9 -9.32 13.60 -4.22
CA ILE A 9 -8.87 12.37 -3.58
C ILE A 9 -7.67 11.79 -4.31
N GLU A 10 -7.71 11.70 -5.65
CA GLU A 10 -6.61 11.14 -6.44
C GLU A 10 -5.33 11.97 -6.33
N THR A 11 -5.44 13.31 -6.40
CA THR A 11 -4.30 14.20 -6.18
C THR A 11 -3.74 14.05 -4.77
N THR A 12 -4.62 13.98 -3.76
CA THR A 12 -4.20 13.77 -2.37
C THR A 12 -3.44 12.45 -2.23
N ARG A 13 -3.94 11.35 -2.79
CA ARG A 13 -3.30 10.04 -2.78
C ARG A 13 -1.86 10.11 -3.33
N GLN A 14 -1.69 10.76 -4.49
CA GLN A 14 -0.37 10.88 -5.11
C GLN A 14 0.60 11.70 -4.26
N LEU A 15 0.15 12.80 -3.70
CA LEU A 15 0.97 13.65 -2.82
C LEU A 15 1.35 12.93 -1.52
N LEU A 16 0.40 12.21 -0.90
CA LEU A 16 0.66 11.43 0.30
C LEU A 16 1.73 10.35 0.06
N GLU A 17 1.69 9.66 -1.08
CA GLU A 17 2.69 8.66 -1.44
C GLU A 17 4.07 9.27 -1.66
N MET A 18 4.14 10.43 -2.33
CA MET A 18 5.41 11.05 -2.69
C MET A 18 6.09 11.76 -1.52
N GLN A 19 5.33 12.47 -0.68
CA GLN A 19 5.88 13.40 0.31
C GLN A 19 5.30 13.28 1.72
N GLY A 20 4.34 12.38 1.94
CA GLY A 20 3.71 12.15 3.23
C GLY A 20 2.63 13.18 3.59
N TYR A 21 2.05 13.02 4.78
CA TYR A 21 0.95 13.86 5.23
C TYR A 21 1.41 15.28 5.58
N ARG A 22 2.50 15.41 6.35
CA ARG A 22 2.94 16.73 6.84
C ARG A 22 3.31 17.69 5.71
N ALA A 23 4.03 17.18 4.71
CA ALA A 23 4.46 17.99 3.57
C ALA A 23 3.35 18.30 2.56
N THR A 24 2.25 17.55 2.55
CA THR A 24 1.13 17.77 1.65
C THR A 24 0.28 18.95 2.11
N GLY A 25 0.29 20.03 1.33
CA GLY A 25 -0.43 21.29 1.64
C GLY A 25 -1.79 21.40 0.95
N LEU A 26 -2.76 22.06 1.62
CA LEU A 26 -4.09 22.32 1.04
C LEU A 26 -4.03 23.08 -0.29
N ASN A 27 -3.18 24.11 -0.37
CA ASN A 27 -3.03 24.91 -1.59
C ASN A 27 -2.45 24.09 -2.73
N GLN A 28 -1.51 23.20 -2.45
CA GLN A 28 -0.92 22.29 -3.44
C GLN A 28 -1.99 21.34 -3.98
N ILE A 29 -2.83 20.76 -3.12
CA ILE A 29 -3.92 19.87 -3.55
C ILE A 29 -4.90 20.61 -4.46
N VAL A 30 -5.27 21.84 -4.12
CA VAL A 30 -6.16 22.67 -4.94
C VAL A 30 -5.52 22.94 -6.31
N GLU A 31 -4.26 23.33 -6.34
CA GLU A 31 -3.53 23.64 -7.56
C GLU A 31 -3.38 22.42 -8.48
N GLU A 32 -2.91 21.31 -7.93
CA GLU A 32 -2.64 20.10 -8.71
C GLU A 32 -3.90 19.33 -9.11
N SER A 33 -4.99 19.38 -8.29
CA SER A 33 -6.27 18.77 -8.65
C SER A 33 -7.06 19.57 -9.69
N GLY A 34 -6.72 20.85 -9.88
CA GLY A 34 -7.51 21.78 -10.69
C GLY A 34 -8.90 22.08 -10.11
N ALA A 35 -9.18 21.66 -8.88
CA ALA A 35 -10.46 21.87 -8.22
C ALA A 35 -10.60 23.32 -7.71
N PRO A 36 -11.78 23.95 -7.83
CA PRO A 36 -12.01 25.24 -7.19
C PRO A 36 -11.79 25.15 -5.66
N LYS A 37 -11.11 26.13 -5.07
CA LYS A 37 -10.77 26.13 -3.63
C LYS A 37 -12.01 25.91 -2.72
N GLY A 38 -13.15 26.47 -3.10
CA GLY A 38 -14.41 26.31 -2.38
C GLY A 38 -14.94 24.86 -2.40
N SER A 39 -14.65 24.12 -3.46
CA SER A 39 -15.09 22.70 -3.58
C SER A 39 -14.43 21.80 -2.54
N LEU A 40 -13.18 22.09 -2.15
CA LEU A 40 -12.47 21.31 -1.14
C LEU A 40 -13.21 21.37 0.21
N TYR A 41 -13.58 22.54 0.68
CA TYR A 41 -14.32 22.71 1.93
C TYR A 41 -15.78 22.27 1.84
N TYR A 42 -16.35 22.29 0.63
CA TYR A 42 -17.70 21.78 0.37
C TYR A 42 -17.75 20.25 0.50
N TYR A 43 -16.81 19.56 -0.13
CA TYR A 43 -16.77 18.08 -0.11
C TYR A 43 -16.14 17.51 1.16
N PHE A 44 -15.24 18.26 1.81
CA PHE A 44 -14.46 17.80 2.96
C PHE A 44 -14.45 18.87 4.07
N PRO A 45 -15.58 19.01 4.79
CA PRO A 45 -15.69 20.00 5.87
C PRO A 45 -14.69 19.74 7.01
N GLY A 46 -14.27 18.50 7.24
CA GLY A 46 -13.21 18.11 8.18
C GLY A 46 -11.79 18.39 7.68
N GLY A 47 -11.66 19.02 6.51
CA GLY A 47 -10.39 19.51 5.97
C GLY A 47 -9.39 18.41 5.59
N LYS A 48 -8.10 18.74 5.78
CA LYS A 48 -6.98 17.88 5.33
C LYS A 48 -7.04 16.47 5.89
N GLU A 49 -7.40 16.32 7.14
CA GLU A 49 -7.49 15.01 7.78
C GLU A 49 -8.55 14.13 7.12
N GLU A 50 -9.71 14.69 6.81
CA GLU A 50 -10.82 13.95 6.20
C GLU A 50 -10.48 13.42 4.81
N PHE A 51 -10.06 14.30 3.87
CA PHE A 51 -9.75 13.83 2.53
C PHE A 51 -8.48 12.97 2.47
N SER A 52 -7.53 13.16 3.39
CA SER A 52 -6.37 12.26 3.51
C SER A 52 -6.79 10.88 4.01
N THR A 53 -7.70 10.81 4.99
CA THR A 53 -8.28 9.54 5.44
C THR A 53 -9.01 8.83 4.30
N GLU A 54 -9.81 9.55 3.52
CA GLU A 54 -10.50 8.97 2.38
C GLU A 54 -9.53 8.50 1.28
N ALA A 55 -8.48 9.26 1.02
CA ALA A 55 -7.44 8.85 0.07
C ALA A 55 -6.71 7.57 0.52
N ILE A 56 -6.41 7.44 1.82
CA ILE A 56 -5.81 6.22 2.40
C ILE A 56 -6.77 5.03 2.27
N ASN A 57 -8.04 5.21 2.64
CA ASN A 57 -9.04 4.14 2.53
C ASN A 57 -9.22 3.67 1.08
N LYS A 58 -9.28 4.63 0.12
CA LYS A 58 -9.40 4.31 -1.29
C LYS A 58 -8.21 3.51 -1.81
N VAL A 59 -6.99 3.97 -1.52
CA VAL A 59 -5.79 3.22 -1.93
C VAL A 59 -5.70 1.87 -1.24
N GLY A 60 -6.17 1.77 0.00
CA GLY A 60 -6.26 0.52 0.74
C GLY A 60 -7.08 -0.53 0.00
N GLN A 61 -8.27 -0.15 -0.46
CA GLN A 61 -9.15 -1.01 -1.24
C GLN A 61 -8.55 -1.39 -2.61
N GLU A 62 -8.08 -0.41 -3.38
CA GLU A 62 -7.49 -0.62 -4.71
C GLU A 62 -6.27 -1.56 -4.66
N VAL A 63 -5.42 -1.41 -3.65
CA VAL A 63 -4.25 -2.29 -3.48
C VAL A 63 -4.66 -3.68 -3.00
N ALA A 64 -5.64 -3.82 -2.11
CA ALA A 64 -6.16 -5.12 -1.70
C ALA A 64 -6.73 -5.90 -2.88
N GLU A 65 -7.58 -5.27 -3.69
CA GLU A 65 -8.13 -5.86 -4.92
C GLU A 65 -7.01 -6.24 -5.93
N HIS A 66 -5.97 -5.40 -6.03
CA HIS A 66 -4.82 -5.69 -6.88
C HIS A 66 -4.01 -6.90 -6.37
N ILE A 67 -3.82 -7.03 -5.05
CA ILE A 67 -3.19 -8.21 -4.43
C ILE A 67 -4.02 -9.45 -4.76
N GLU A 68 -5.31 -9.45 -4.46
CA GLU A 68 -6.22 -10.58 -4.71
C GLU A 68 -6.18 -11.02 -6.17
N THR A 69 -6.35 -10.08 -7.11
CA THR A 69 -6.33 -10.35 -8.54
C THR A 69 -4.99 -10.89 -9.01
N SER A 70 -3.89 -10.34 -8.51
CA SER A 70 -2.54 -10.77 -8.88
C SER A 70 -2.21 -12.17 -8.37
N LEU A 71 -2.70 -12.54 -7.19
CA LEU A 71 -2.47 -13.84 -6.58
C LEU A 71 -3.40 -14.93 -7.14
N ALA A 72 -4.61 -14.57 -7.58
CA ALA A 72 -5.60 -15.52 -8.10
C ALA A 72 -5.13 -16.25 -9.37
N GLY A 73 -4.33 -15.59 -10.21
CA GLY A 73 -3.86 -16.11 -11.49
C GLY A 73 -2.75 -17.19 -11.39
N ILE A 74 -2.21 -17.45 -10.20
CA ILE A 74 -1.10 -18.40 -9.98
C ILE A 74 -1.51 -19.40 -8.90
N GLU A 75 -1.46 -20.68 -9.20
CA GLU A 75 -1.93 -21.74 -8.30
C GLU A 75 -1.04 -21.86 -7.04
N ASP A 76 0.27 -21.97 -7.23
CA ASP A 76 1.24 -22.06 -6.13
C ASP A 76 1.36 -20.71 -5.38
N PRO A 77 1.04 -20.64 -4.08
CA PRO A 77 1.06 -19.41 -3.32
C PRO A 77 2.45 -18.82 -3.17
N ALA A 78 3.50 -19.65 -3.13
CA ALA A 78 4.88 -19.17 -3.03
C ALA A 78 5.31 -18.46 -4.32
N GLU A 79 4.95 -19.02 -5.47
CA GLU A 79 5.19 -18.42 -6.78
C GLU A 79 4.32 -17.16 -7.00
N ALA A 80 3.08 -17.17 -6.50
CA ALA A 80 2.18 -16.02 -6.59
C ALA A 80 2.73 -14.82 -5.82
N VAL A 81 3.20 -15.03 -4.58
CA VAL A 81 3.79 -13.96 -3.76
C VAL A 81 5.11 -13.46 -4.37
N GLU A 82 5.99 -14.36 -4.80
CA GLU A 82 7.23 -13.98 -5.51
C GLU A 82 6.92 -13.09 -6.71
N THR A 83 6.01 -13.53 -7.57
CA THR A 83 5.63 -12.80 -8.78
C THR A 83 5.04 -11.42 -8.45
N PHE A 84 4.20 -11.32 -7.43
CA PHE A 84 3.65 -10.04 -6.96
C PHE A 84 4.76 -9.08 -6.53
N VAL A 85 5.71 -9.54 -5.69
CA VAL A 85 6.81 -8.71 -5.20
C VAL A 85 7.74 -8.27 -6.33
N LEU A 86 8.01 -9.14 -7.30
CA LEU A 86 8.82 -8.79 -8.47
C LEU A 86 8.13 -7.75 -9.37
N LYS A 87 6.81 -7.83 -9.57
CA LYS A 87 6.04 -6.80 -10.27
C LYS A 87 6.09 -5.46 -9.52
N LEU A 88 5.98 -5.49 -8.19
CA LEU A 88 6.13 -4.29 -7.35
C LEU A 88 7.54 -3.68 -7.49
N ALA A 89 8.59 -4.50 -7.54
CA ALA A 89 9.96 -4.03 -7.78
C ALA A 89 10.08 -3.27 -9.09
N HIS A 90 9.49 -3.79 -10.17
CA HIS A 90 9.45 -3.09 -11.46
C HIS A 90 8.66 -1.78 -11.40
N HIS A 91 7.53 -1.75 -10.68
CA HIS A 91 6.76 -0.51 -10.47
C HIS A 91 7.58 0.55 -9.72
N VAL A 92 8.27 0.17 -8.64
CA VAL A 92 9.19 1.05 -7.89
C VAL A 92 10.27 1.62 -8.81
N LYS A 93 10.91 0.78 -9.63
CA LYS A 93 11.93 1.20 -10.60
C LYS A 93 11.35 2.16 -11.66
N ALA A 94 10.20 1.83 -12.23
CA ALA A 94 9.54 2.64 -13.26
C ALA A 94 9.15 4.04 -12.75
N SER A 95 8.87 4.18 -11.46
CA SER A 95 8.62 5.46 -10.79
C SER A 95 9.89 6.25 -10.45
N ASN A 96 11.07 5.82 -10.88
CA ASN A 96 12.35 6.36 -10.44
C ASN A 96 12.50 6.33 -8.90
N PHE A 97 12.03 5.25 -8.27
CA PHE A 97 12.09 5.00 -6.82
C PHE A 97 11.31 6.03 -5.96
N CYS A 98 10.31 6.70 -6.55
CA CYS A 98 9.45 7.65 -5.83
C CYS A 98 8.15 7.04 -5.30
N LYS A 99 7.71 5.91 -5.87
CA LYS A 99 6.44 5.23 -5.55
C LYS A 99 6.67 3.80 -5.05
N GLY A 100 5.59 3.15 -4.64
CA GLY A 100 5.56 1.75 -4.23
C GLY A 100 5.11 1.50 -2.80
N GLY A 101 5.12 2.54 -1.97
CA GLY A 101 4.61 2.49 -0.60
C GLY A 101 3.56 3.58 -0.38
N PRO A 102 2.32 3.36 -0.83
CA PRO A 102 1.32 4.43 -0.89
C PRO A 102 0.92 5.03 0.45
N ILE A 103 1.14 4.30 1.55
CA ILE A 103 0.84 4.79 2.90
C ILE A 103 2.04 4.75 3.86
N THR A 104 3.19 4.22 3.45
CA THR A 104 4.38 4.03 4.31
C THR A 104 4.77 5.28 5.08
N THR A 105 4.94 6.42 4.39
CA THR A 105 5.32 7.69 5.02
C THR A 105 4.22 8.20 5.94
N VAL A 106 2.96 8.12 5.50
CA VAL A 106 1.81 8.58 6.29
C VAL A 106 1.67 7.75 7.57
N ALA A 107 1.83 6.43 7.50
CA ALA A 107 1.74 5.56 8.66
C ALA A 107 2.75 5.93 9.75
N LEU A 108 4.01 6.27 9.37
CA LEU A 108 5.02 6.73 10.31
C LEU A 108 4.68 8.10 10.92
N GLU A 109 4.08 8.99 10.16
CA GLU A 109 3.68 10.33 10.65
C GLU A 109 2.39 10.29 11.48
N ALA A 110 1.44 9.39 11.17
CA ALA A 110 0.11 9.31 11.76
C ALA A 110 0.15 8.99 13.26
N VAL A 111 1.08 8.14 13.71
CA VAL A 111 1.26 7.75 15.12
C VAL A 111 1.31 8.97 16.06
N THR A 112 1.90 10.07 15.60
CA THR A 112 2.07 11.29 16.42
C THR A 112 1.22 12.47 15.95
N THR A 113 0.38 12.29 14.94
CA THR A 113 -0.31 13.40 14.27
C THR A 113 -1.82 13.33 14.39
N SER A 114 -2.41 12.14 14.21
CA SER A 114 -3.86 11.97 14.11
C SER A 114 -4.27 10.52 14.33
N GLU A 115 -5.13 10.29 15.32
CA GLU A 115 -5.72 8.98 15.60
C GLU A 115 -6.54 8.48 14.39
N ARG A 116 -7.25 9.37 13.72
CA ARG A 116 -8.05 9.03 12.54
C ARG A 116 -7.20 8.54 11.37
N LEU A 117 -6.05 9.17 11.11
CA LEU A 117 -5.12 8.73 10.09
C LEU A 117 -4.43 7.42 10.49
N ASN A 118 -4.07 7.28 11.77
CA ASN A 118 -3.47 6.05 12.28
C ASN A 118 -4.42 4.86 12.10
N GLU A 119 -5.70 5.03 12.44
CA GLU A 119 -6.73 4.03 12.25
C GLU A 119 -6.92 3.65 10.77
N ALA A 120 -6.94 4.64 9.87
CA ALA A 120 -7.03 4.39 8.43
C ALA A 120 -5.83 3.60 7.90
N CYS A 121 -4.61 3.92 8.34
CA CYS A 121 -3.41 3.16 7.97
C CYS A 121 -3.45 1.73 8.53
N ARG A 122 -3.87 1.55 9.78
CA ARG A 122 -4.03 0.23 10.41
C ARG A 122 -5.00 -0.63 9.63
N THR A 123 -6.19 -0.12 9.37
CA THR A 123 -7.22 -0.82 8.57
C THR A 123 -6.71 -1.19 7.18
N THR A 124 -5.97 -0.30 6.54
CA THR A 124 -5.35 -0.56 5.24
C THR A 124 -4.36 -1.72 5.30
N TYR A 125 -3.46 -1.74 6.28
CA TYR A 125 -2.53 -2.86 6.43
C TYR A 125 -3.24 -4.17 6.78
N GLU A 126 -4.32 -4.14 7.57
CA GLU A 126 -5.15 -5.31 7.88
C GLU A 126 -5.82 -5.86 6.62
N LEU A 127 -6.34 -5.00 5.73
CA LEU A 127 -6.90 -5.39 4.43
C LEU A 127 -5.86 -6.11 3.56
N TRP A 128 -4.67 -5.55 3.43
CA TRP A 128 -3.60 -6.16 2.62
C TRP A 128 -3.12 -7.48 3.20
N GLN A 129 -2.96 -7.58 4.51
CA GLN A 129 -2.65 -8.86 5.18
C GLN A 129 -3.77 -9.88 4.94
N GLY A 130 -5.04 -9.46 5.01
CA GLY A 130 -6.20 -10.30 4.73
C GLY A 130 -6.17 -10.89 3.33
N ALA A 131 -5.83 -10.10 2.31
CA ALA A 131 -5.72 -10.55 0.92
C ALA A 131 -4.64 -11.64 0.74
N PHE A 132 -3.45 -11.47 1.34
CA PHE A 132 -2.42 -12.51 1.33
C PHE A 132 -2.84 -13.76 2.13
N ALA A 133 -3.43 -13.56 3.31
CA ALA A 133 -3.89 -14.67 4.16
C ALA A 133 -4.96 -15.51 3.45
N ALA A 134 -5.90 -14.89 2.76
CA ALA A 134 -6.94 -15.57 2.00
C ALA A 134 -6.35 -16.52 0.93
N LYS A 135 -5.35 -16.06 0.17
CA LYS A 135 -4.64 -16.92 -0.79
C LYS A 135 -3.96 -18.11 -0.13
N LEU A 136 -3.30 -17.89 1.00
CA LEU A 136 -2.60 -18.95 1.74
C LEU A 136 -3.58 -19.98 2.28
N ILE A 137 -4.72 -19.56 2.85
CA ILE A 137 -5.79 -20.46 3.34
C ILE A 137 -6.35 -21.30 2.18
N GLN A 138 -6.67 -20.67 1.05
CA GLN A 138 -7.13 -21.35 -0.15
C GLN A 138 -6.14 -22.42 -0.66
N SER A 139 -4.85 -22.18 -0.41
CA SER A 139 -3.76 -23.10 -0.79
C SER A 139 -3.44 -24.16 0.28
N GLY A 140 -4.25 -24.26 1.35
CA GLY A 140 -4.18 -25.32 2.37
C GLY A 140 -3.36 -24.99 3.61
N PHE A 141 -2.89 -23.75 3.78
CA PHE A 141 -2.27 -23.34 5.05
C PHE A 141 -3.34 -23.14 6.13
N SER A 142 -3.00 -23.45 7.39
CA SER A 142 -3.89 -23.14 8.52
C SER A 142 -4.08 -21.62 8.68
N GLU A 143 -5.24 -21.20 9.22
CA GLU A 143 -5.54 -19.78 9.47
C GLU A 143 -4.43 -19.09 10.29
N ALA A 144 -4.00 -19.73 11.38
CA ALA A 144 -2.95 -19.19 12.24
C ALA A 144 -1.60 -19.03 11.52
N ARG A 145 -1.25 -19.97 10.60
CA ARG A 145 -0.02 -19.88 9.81
C ARG A 145 -0.16 -18.81 8.74
N SER A 146 -1.30 -18.74 8.06
CA SER A 146 -1.60 -17.75 7.04
C SER A 146 -1.53 -16.33 7.59
N ALA A 147 -2.08 -16.07 8.76
CA ALA A 147 -2.01 -14.77 9.41
C ALA A 147 -0.56 -14.35 9.72
N ARG A 148 0.26 -15.27 10.25
CA ARG A 148 1.69 -14.99 10.53
C ARG A 148 2.49 -14.72 9.25
N LEU A 149 2.27 -15.51 8.22
CA LEU A 149 2.95 -15.33 6.92
C LEU A 149 2.50 -14.03 6.25
N ALA A 150 1.22 -13.70 6.26
CA ALA A 150 0.72 -12.45 5.69
C ALA A 150 1.32 -11.22 6.40
N GLY A 151 1.42 -11.25 7.72
CA GLY A 151 2.10 -10.20 8.48
C GLY A 151 3.59 -10.08 8.11
N LEU A 152 4.30 -11.21 7.96
CA LEU A 152 5.69 -11.20 7.53
C LEU A 152 5.86 -10.70 6.10
N ILE A 153 4.97 -11.09 5.18
CA ILE A 153 4.99 -10.62 3.78
C ILE A 153 4.87 -9.10 3.74
N ILE A 154 3.88 -8.52 4.40
CA ILE A 154 3.69 -7.06 4.42
C ILE A 154 4.88 -6.36 5.06
N ALA A 155 5.35 -6.80 6.23
CA ALA A 155 6.49 -6.19 6.90
C ALA A 155 7.78 -6.25 6.05
N SER A 156 8.00 -7.35 5.34
CA SER A 156 9.14 -7.52 4.43
C SER A 156 9.03 -6.60 3.21
N ILE A 157 7.86 -6.51 2.60
CA ILE A 157 7.59 -5.62 1.45
C ILE A 157 7.84 -4.16 1.84
N GLU A 158 7.25 -3.69 2.94
CA GLU A 158 7.41 -2.31 3.43
C GLU A 158 8.88 -1.97 3.69
N GLY A 159 9.61 -2.84 4.39
CA GLY A 159 11.04 -2.67 4.62
C GLY A 159 11.86 -2.65 3.34
N ALA A 160 11.56 -3.56 2.40
CA ALA A 160 12.27 -3.63 1.13
C ALA A 160 11.97 -2.43 0.21
N ILE A 161 10.76 -1.86 0.24
CA ILE A 161 10.42 -0.62 -0.45
C ILE A 161 11.31 0.53 0.07
N VAL A 162 11.39 0.70 1.39
CA VAL A 162 12.23 1.73 2.01
C VAL A 162 13.70 1.57 1.57
N LEU A 163 14.24 0.35 1.65
CA LEU A 163 15.62 0.06 1.23
C LEU A 163 15.81 0.28 -0.27
N SER A 164 14.86 -0.15 -1.11
CA SER A 164 14.94 0.01 -2.57
C SER A 164 14.96 1.48 -2.97
N ARG A 165 14.14 2.30 -2.33
CA ARG A 165 14.12 3.76 -2.53
C ARG A 165 15.43 4.40 -2.07
N THR A 166 15.94 4.02 -0.91
CA THR A 166 17.20 4.54 -0.33
C THR A 166 18.40 4.20 -1.21
N TYR A 167 18.49 2.96 -1.70
CA TYR A 167 19.62 2.48 -2.50
C TYR A 167 19.46 2.76 -4.00
N ARG A 168 18.28 3.24 -4.43
CA ARG A 168 17.91 3.35 -5.85
C ARG A 168 18.17 2.04 -6.62
N SER A 169 17.75 0.94 -6.01
CA SER A 169 17.96 -0.42 -6.52
C SER A 169 16.78 -1.30 -6.17
N ILE A 170 16.37 -2.18 -7.08
CA ILE A 170 15.31 -3.17 -6.81
C ILE A 170 15.82 -4.40 -6.06
N ALA A 171 17.13 -4.54 -5.89
CA ALA A 171 17.74 -5.71 -5.25
C ALA A 171 17.16 -6.07 -3.87
N PRO A 172 16.77 -5.11 -2.97
CA PRO A 172 16.08 -5.46 -1.73
C PRO A 172 14.76 -6.19 -1.97
N LEU A 173 13.93 -5.73 -2.90
CA LEU A 173 12.66 -6.39 -3.25
C LEU A 173 12.87 -7.75 -3.90
N GLU A 174 13.85 -7.89 -4.81
CA GLU A 174 14.20 -9.17 -5.43
C GLU A 174 14.66 -10.20 -4.39
N ARG A 175 15.46 -9.79 -3.40
CA ARG A 175 15.92 -10.67 -2.32
C ARG A 175 14.77 -11.16 -1.47
N ILE A 176 13.87 -10.28 -1.01
CA ILE A 176 12.75 -10.70 -0.17
C ILE A 176 11.76 -11.57 -0.96
N ALA A 177 11.61 -11.35 -2.26
CA ALA A 177 10.77 -12.20 -3.10
C ALA A 177 11.28 -13.66 -3.10
N ALA A 178 12.58 -13.86 -3.29
CA ALA A 178 13.20 -15.19 -3.27
C ALA A 178 13.11 -15.84 -1.88
N GLU A 179 13.39 -15.10 -0.80
CA GLU A 179 13.35 -15.62 0.57
C GLU A 179 11.93 -15.97 1.02
N LEU A 180 10.93 -15.15 0.69
CA LEU A 180 9.52 -15.44 0.99
C LEU A 180 9.05 -16.70 0.26
N LYS A 181 9.45 -16.88 -1.01
CA LYS A 181 9.16 -18.10 -1.77
C LYS A 181 9.73 -19.32 -1.09
N LEU A 182 11.02 -19.31 -0.76
CA LEU A 182 11.73 -20.41 -0.09
C LEU A 182 11.06 -20.75 1.26
N LEU A 183 10.75 -19.73 2.08
CA LEU A 183 10.09 -19.91 3.36
C LEU A 183 8.73 -20.60 3.22
N MET A 184 7.92 -20.22 2.23
CA MET A 184 6.60 -20.81 2.03
C MET A 184 6.70 -22.25 1.50
N GLN A 185 7.68 -22.57 0.69
CA GLN A 185 7.94 -23.94 0.21
C GLN A 185 8.36 -24.89 1.34
N THR A 186 9.29 -24.46 2.20
CA THR A 186 9.79 -25.28 3.32
C THR A 186 8.76 -25.50 4.43
N THR A 187 7.77 -24.62 4.56
CA THR A 187 6.73 -24.71 5.61
C THR A 187 5.45 -25.41 5.17
N ARG A 188 5.35 -25.83 3.91
CA ARG A 188 4.22 -26.60 3.40
C ARG A 188 4.32 -28.10 3.77
N GLU A 189 5.52 -28.55 4.12
CA GLU A 189 5.82 -29.94 4.46
C GLU A 189 5.66 -30.28 5.96
N GLN A 190 5.27 -29.29 6.80
CA GLN A 190 5.01 -29.45 8.24
C GLN A 190 3.52 -29.20 8.57
#